data_b7bd11af1519a0d9598f20c24608a211
#
_entry.id   b7bd11af1519a0d9598f20c24608a211
#
_cell.length_a   1.000
_cell.length_b   1.000
_cell.length_c   1.000
_cell.angle_alpha   90.00
_cell.angle_beta   90.00
_cell.angle_gamma   90.00
#
_symmetry.space_group_name_H-M   'P 1'
#
loop_
_entity.id
_entity.type
_entity.pdbx_description
1 polymer ?
#
loop_
_entity_poly.entity_id
_entity_poly.type
_entity_poly.pdbx_seq_one_letter_code
_entity_poly.pdbx_strand_id
1 'polypeptide(L)'
;MMYHKRIVCDIDDTISFCDDRDWENAKPNLPVIQKLKSMYDDGWEIYLYTARGSLSAKTPEDAEKKYSDIITKWMDTHKVPFHKMMFGKPLATYYVDDKAITPDNFASLDIQQLKGGLSGADVYRDGNIVHKTADNTPSVVKWYKISQSSSLKTPKVLKVVANTISLEYIDNNX
;
A
#
# COMPACT_ATOMS: atom_id res chain seq x y z
N MET A 1 4.47 -18.10 -1.85
CA MET A 1 4.93 -16.72 -2.15
C MET A 1 4.73 -15.85 -0.92
N MET A 2 5.79 -15.25 -0.39
CA MET A 2 5.70 -14.36 0.77
C MET A 2 4.97 -13.07 0.41
N TYR A 3 4.07 -12.67 1.28
CA TYR A 3 3.41 -11.36 1.17
C TYR A 3 4.45 -10.28 1.50
N HIS A 4 4.58 -9.33 0.61
CA HIS A 4 5.53 -8.23 0.82
C HIS A 4 4.83 -7.01 1.40
N LYS A 5 5.47 -6.36 2.36
CA LYS A 5 5.08 -5.01 2.77
C LYS A 5 5.40 -4.08 1.59
N ARG A 6 4.42 -3.82 0.76
CA ARG A 6 4.63 -3.04 -0.45
C ARG A 6 3.45 -2.12 -0.71
N ILE A 7 3.76 -0.88 -1.06
CA ILE A 7 2.79 0.11 -1.52
C ILE A 7 3.05 0.34 -3.01
N VAL A 8 1.98 0.31 -3.81
CA VAL A 8 2.03 0.75 -5.21
C VAL A 8 1.25 2.05 -5.25
N CYS A 9 1.95 3.15 -5.50
CA CYS A 9 1.41 4.49 -5.35
C CYS A 9 1.43 5.24 -6.68
N ASP A 10 0.29 5.81 -7.03
CA ASP A 10 0.18 6.72 -8.17
C ASP A 10 0.92 8.03 -7.88
N ILE A 11 1.18 8.84 -8.91
CA ILE A 11 1.91 10.09 -8.76
C ILE A 11 0.96 11.30 -8.91
N ASP A 12 0.40 11.48 -10.10
CA ASP A 12 -0.40 12.67 -10.42
C ASP A 12 -1.74 12.62 -9.70
N ASP A 13 -2.08 13.70 -9.02
CA ASP A 13 -3.28 13.83 -8.17
C ASP A 13 -3.30 12.87 -6.99
N THR A 14 -2.15 12.31 -6.63
CA THR A 14 -1.97 11.43 -5.47
C THR A 14 -0.83 11.93 -4.57
N ILE A 15 0.40 11.91 -5.07
CA ILE A 15 1.57 12.46 -4.35
C ILE A 15 1.75 13.94 -4.70
N SER A 16 1.37 14.34 -5.90
CA SER A 16 1.58 15.69 -6.41
C SER A 16 0.31 16.22 -7.07
N PHE A 17 0.14 17.54 -7.01
CA PHE A 17 -0.96 18.24 -7.69
C PHE A 17 -0.36 19.26 -8.62
N CYS A 18 -0.75 19.27 -9.89
CA CYS A 18 -0.30 20.29 -10.82
C CYS A 18 -1.42 20.71 -11.77
N ASP A 19 -1.33 21.96 -12.21
CA ASP A 19 -2.19 22.49 -13.24
C ASP A 19 -1.44 22.50 -14.56
N ASP A 20 -2.14 22.25 -15.66
CA ASP A 20 -1.61 22.37 -17.02
C ASP A 20 -0.32 21.57 -17.27
N ARG A 21 -0.16 20.44 -16.56
CA ARG A 21 0.99 19.53 -16.72
C ARG A 21 2.34 20.19 -16.42
N ASP A 22 2.35 21.20 -15.56
CA ASP A 22 3.58 21.82 -15.07
C ASP A 22 4.15 20.95 -13.92
N TRP A 23 4.60 19.77 -14.29
CA TRP A 23 5.01 18.75 -13.32
C TRP A 23 6.23 19.17 -12.50
N GLU A 24 7.11 19.99 -13.06
CA GLU A 24 8.30 20.45 -12.33
C GLU A 24 7.92 21.32 -11.13
N ASN A 25 6.82 22.08 -11.27
CA ASN A 25 6.34 22.96 -10.21
C ASN A 25 5.11 22.41 -9.49
N ALA A 26 4.83 21.12 -9.63
CA ALA A 26 3.70 20.48 -8.96
C ALA A 26 3.80 20.63 -7.44
N LYS A 27 2.67 20.85 -6.79
CA LYS A 27 2.59 21.02 -5.34
C LYS A 27 2.57 19.63 -4.67
N PRO A 28 3.33 19.44 -3.59
CA PRO A 28 3.34 18.13 -2.91
C PRO A 28 2.09 17.90 -2.07
N ASN A 29 1.60 16.67 -2.06
CA ASN A 29 0.57 16.22 -1.12
C ASN A 29 1.28 15.77 0.15
N LEU A 30 1.50 16.71 1.08
CA LEU A 30 2.33 16.47 2.24
C LEU A 30 1.82 15.33 3.14
N PRO A 31 0.50 15.21 3.43
CA PRO A 31 0.05 14.08 4.26
C PRO A 31 0.37 12.72 3.65
N VAL A 32 0.21 12.56 2.32
CA VAL A 32 0.56 11.31 1.65
C VAL A 32 2.07 11.07 1.70
N ILE A 33 2.86 12.10 1.43
CA ILE A 33 4.33 11.99 1.45
C ILE A 33 4.83 11.60 2.85
N GLN A 34 4.26 12.20 3.90
CA GLN A 34 4.64 11.87 5.28
C GLN A 34 4.31 10.41 5.60
N LYS A 35 3.17 9.91 5.13
CA LYS A 35 2.80 8.50 5.32
C LYS A 35 3.77 7.58 4.58
N LEU A 36 4.15 7.93 3.35
CA LEU A 36 5.11 7.13 2.59
C LEU A 36 6.47 7.08 3.31
N LYS A 37 6.93 8.21 3.86
CA LYS A 37 8.18 8.27 4.62
C LYS A 37 8.13 7.36 5.85
N SER A 38 7.02 7.43 6.60
CA SER A 38 6.81 6.61 7.79
C SER A 38 6.86 5.13 7.45
N MET A 39 6.17 4.73 6.38
CA MET A 39 6.13 3.33 5.95
C MET A 39 7.47 2.87 5.40
N TYR A 40 8.18 3.72 4.67
CA TYR A 40 9.53 3.42 4.20
C TYR A 40 10.46 3.13 5.38
N ASP A 41 10.39 3.95 6.44
CA ASP A 41 11.20 3.78 7.64
C ASP A 41 10.84 2.46 8.37
N ASP A 42 9.60 2.01 8.25
CA ASP A 42 9.14 0.74 8.83
C ASP A 42 9.43 -0.47 7.93
N GLY A 43 10.17 -0.27 6.85
CA GLY A 43 10.60 -1.36 5.99
C GLY A 43 9.67 -1.70 4.85
N TRP A 44 8.68 -0.86 4.55
CA TRP A 44 7.80 -1.07 3.41
C TRP A 44 8.51 -0.71 2.11
N GLU A 45 8.31 -1.52 1.08
CA GLU A 45 8.70 -1.17 -0.28
C GLU A 45 7.69 -0.20 -0.87
N ILE A 46 8.20 0.82 -1.57
CA ILE A 46 7.35 1.81 -2.23
C ILE A 46 7.64 1.76 -3.73
N TYR A 47 6.63 1.39 -4.50
CA TYR A 47 6.67 1.40 -5.95
C TYR A 47 5.79 2.55 -6.44
N LEU A 48 6.32 3.39 -7.31
CA LEU A 48 5.53 4.41 -7.99
C LEU A 48 5.01 3.83 -9.30
N TYR A 49 3.74 4.04 -9.60
CA TYR A 49 3.12 3.50 -10.81
C TYR A 49 2.31 4.59 -11.48
N THR A 50 2.75 5.03 -12.65
CA THR A 50 2.22 6.24 -13.28
C THR A 50 1.65 5.97 -14.67
N ALA A 51 0.57 6.69 -14.99
CA ALA A 51 0.01 6.75 -16.34
C ALA A 51 0.65 7.88 -17.17
N ARG A 52 1.65 8.58 -16.58
CA ARG A 52 2.31 9.68 -17.29
C ARG A 52 2.96 9.15 -18.57
N GLY A 53 2.67 9.78 -19.69
CA GLY A 53 3.16 9.33 -20.98
C GLY A 53 2.21 8.39 -21.72
N SER A 54 1.08 7.97 -21.11
CA SER A 54 0.16 7.04 -21.77
C SER A 54 -0.46 7.61 -23.06
N LEU A 55 -0.55 8.93 -23.17
CA LEU A 55 -1.12 9.59 -24.37
C LEU A 55 -0.04 10.14 -25.29
N SER A 56 1.21 10.22 -24.86
CA SER A 56 2.27 10.91 -25.62
C SER A 56 3.45 10.00 -25.98
N ALA A 57 3.50 8.79 -25.48
CA ALA A 57 4.53 7.83 -25.79
C ALA A 57 3.91 6.55 -26.34
N LYS A 58 4.64 5.85 -27.21
CA LYS A 58 4.14 4.63 -27.85
C LYS A 58 4.22 3.43 -26.93
N THR A 59 5.22 3.41 -26.05
CA THR A 59 5.46 2.27 -25.15
C THR A 59 5.76 2.78 -23.74
N PRO A 60 5.61 1.92 -22.70
CA PRO A 60 6.04 2.31 -21.36
C PRO A 60 7.54 2.70 -21.30
N GLU A 61 8.38 2.05 -22.09
CA GLU A 61 9.82 2.35 -22.15
C GLU A 61 10.06 3.76 -22.70
N ASP A 62 9.30 4.16 -23.72
CA ASP A 62 9.39 5.52 -24.26
C ASP A 62 8.91 6.56 -23.25
N ALA A 63 7.85 6.25 -22.50
CA ALA A 63 7.36 7.12 -21.44
C ALA A 63 8.41 7.28 -20.34
N GLU A 64 9.05 6.18 -19.95
CA GLU A 64 10.12 6.20 -18.94
C GLU A 64 11.27 7.11 -19.39
N LYS A 65 11.75 6.95 -20.62
CA LYS A 65 12.83 7.78 -21.16
C LYS A 65 12.47 9.26 -21.12
N LYS A 66 11.21 9.58 -21.38
CA LYS A 66 10.75 10.97 -21.48
C LYS A 66 10.54 11.63 -20.11
N TYR A 67 10.04 10.87 -19.12
CA TYR A 67 9.52 11.46 -17.89
C TYR A 67 10.26 11.05 -16.61
N SER A 68 11.09 10.00 -16.63
CA SER A 68 11.68 9.50 -15.38
C SER A 68 12.58 10.52 -14.70
N ASP A 69 13.34 11.31 -15.47
CA ASP A 69 14.25 12.30 -14.89
C ASP A 69 13.46 13.42 -14.18
N ILE A 70 12.37 13.89 -14.79
CA ILE A 70 11.53 14.94 -14.21
C ILE A 70 10.94 14.43 -12.89
N ILE A 71 10.41 13.21 -12.90
CA ILE A 71 9.81 12.59 -11.71
C ILE A 71 10.86 12.41 -10.62
N THR A 72 12.01 11.85 -10.96
CA THR A 72 13.09 11.61 -9.99
C THR A 72 13.54 12.92 -9.34
N LYS A 73 13.73 13.95 -10.14
CA LYS A 73 14.13 15.27 -9.63
C LYS A 73 13.08 15.83 -8.65
N TRP A 74 11.79 15.71 -9.02
CA TRP A 74 10.71 16.18 -8.16
C TRP A 74 10.66 15.39 -6.86
N MET A 75 10.80 14.04 -6.94
CA MET A 75 10.81 13.18 -5.74
C MET A 75 11.98 13.54 -4.82
N ASP A 76 13.17 13.80 -5.40
CA ASP A 76 14.34 14.22 -4.62
C ASP A 76 14.09 15.55 -3.93
N THR A 77 13.52 16.52 -4.64
CA THR A 77 13.23 17.85 -4.11
C THR A 77 12.30 17.77 -2.90
N HIS A 78 11.29 16.94 -2.97
CA HIS A 78 10.27 16.81 -1.93
C HIS A 78 10.54 15.65 -0.97
N LYS A 79 11.70 14.99 -1.11
CA LYS A 79 12.14 13.92 -0.22
C LYS A 79 11.15 12.75 -0.17
N VAL A 80 10.59 12.38 -1.31
CA VAL A 80 9.68 11.24 -1.42
C VAL A 80 10.51 9.97 -1.63
N PRO A 81 10.47 9.01 -0.69
CA PRO A 81 11.23 7.77 -0.86
C PRO A 81 10.49 6.82 -1.78
N PHE A 82 11.24 6.08 -2.59
CA PHE A 82 10.69 5.00 -3.40
C PHE A 82 11.79 4.03 -3.80
N HIS A 83 11.40 2.80 -4.10
CA HIS A 83 12.33 1.75 -4.53
C HIS A 83 12.29 1.52 -6.03
N LYS A 84 11.12 1.71 -6.65
CA LYS A 84 10.94 1.44 -8.07
C LYS A 84 9.92 2.39 -8.66
N MET A 85 10.14 2.79 -9.89
CA MET A 85 9.22 3.62 -10.66
C MET A 85 8.77 2.82 -11.88
N MET A 86 7.46 2.71 -12.08
CA MET A 86 6.88 1.91 -13.16
C MET A 86 5.99 2.79 -14.03
N PHE A 87 6.16 2.63 -15.34
CA PHE A 87 5.35 3.30 -16.35
C PHE A 87 4.38 2.31 -16.97
N GLY A 88 3.48 2.79 -17.79
CA GLY A 88 2.54 1.92 -18.48
C GLY A 88 1.26 1.65 -17.72
N LYS A 89 1.00 2.39 -16.65
CA LYS A 89 -0.30 2.32 -15.99
C LYS A 89 -1.36 2.78 -16.98
N PRO A 90 -2.39 1.96 -17.25
CA PRO A 90 -3.46 2.38 -18.15
C PRO A 90 -4.18 3.61 -17.61
N LEU A 91 -4.40 4.61 -18.45
CA LEU A 91 -5.23 5.76 -18.08
C LEU A 91 -6.69 5.30 -18.07
N ALA A 92 -7.38 5.55 -16.97
CA ALA A 92 -8.75 5.07 -16.79
C ALA A 92 -9.55 6.03 -15.93
N THR A 93 -10.88 5.95 -16.04
CA THR A 93 -11.78 6.73 -15.19
C THR A 93 -11.79 6.18 -13.76
N TYR A 94 -11.75 4.85 -13.60
CA TYR A 94 -11.76 4.18 -12.30
C TYR A 94 -10.74 3.05 -12.28
N TYR A 95 -10.12 2.85 -11.14
CA TYR A 95 -9.28 1.67 -10.88
C TYR A 95 -9.97 0.85 -9.80
N VAL A 96 -10.55 -0.27 -10.18
CA VAL A 96 -11.27 -1.15 -9.27
C VAL A 96 -10.32 -2.25 -8.81
N ASP A 97 -10.05 -2.31 -7.52
CA ASP A 97 -9.07 -3.23 -6.95
C ASP A 97 -9.48 -3.52 -5.50
N ASP A 98 -9.31 -4.75 -5.07
CA ASP A 98 -9.66 -5.14 -3.70
C ASP A 98 -8.72 -4.54 -2.64
N LYS A 99 -7.56 -4.00 -3.04
CA LYS A 99 -6.57 -3.40 -2.14
C LYS A 99 -6.43 -1.90 -2.33
N ALA A 100 -7.25 -1.30 -3.22
CA ALA A 100 -7.13 0.11 -3.52
C ALA A 100 -7.62 0.98 -2.35
N ILE A 101 -6.93 2.07 -2.13
CA ILE A 101 -7.26 3.05 -1.09
C ILE A 101 -7.07 4.44 -1.68
N THR A 102 -7.92 5.38 -1.30
CA THR A 102 -7.79 6.77 -1.76
C THR A 102 -6.63 7.47 -1.05
N PRO A 103 -6.08 8.53 -1.65
CA PRO A 103 -4.97 9.25 -1.00
C PRO A 103 -5.32 9.78 0.38
N ASP A 104 -6.52 10.31 0.58
CA ASP A 104 -6.92 10.84 1.89
C ASP A 104 -7.01 9.74 2.93
N ASN A 105 -7.59 8.60 2.58
CA ASN A 105 -7.68 7.47 3.49
C ASN A 105 -6.31 6.87 3.78
N PHE A 106 -5.43 6.81 2.77
CA PHE A 106 -4.06 6.34 2.94
C PHE A 106 -3.30 7.24 3.92
N ALA A 107 -3.42 8.54 3.78
CA ALA A 107 -2.72 9.49 4.66
C ALA A 107 -3.13 9.32 6.13
N SER A 108 -4.36 8.88 6.39
CA SER A 108 -4.89 8.70 7.74
C SER A 108 -4.79 7.28 8.28
N LEU A 109 -4.21 6.33 7.53
CA LEU A 109 -4.03 4.95 8.01
C LEU A 109 -3.20 4.91 9.29
N ASP A 110 -3.65 4.12 10.25
CA ASP A 110 -2.89 3.82 11.47
C ASP A 110 -2.36 2.40 11.35
N ILE A 111 -1.18 2.27 10.77
CA ILE A 111 -0.53 0.97 10.55
C ILE A 111 0.53 0.78 11.62
N GLN A 112 0.35 -0.23 12.44
CA GLN A 112 1.32 -0.59 13.48
C GLN A 112 1.79 -2.01 13.22
N GLN A 113 3.11 -2.19 13.21
CA GLN A 113 3.67 -3.53 13.11
C GLN A 113 3.57 -4.21 14.46
N LEU A 114 2.85 -5.31 14.50
CA LEU A 114 2.71 -6.11 15.71
C LEU A 114 3.85 -7.14 15.76
N LYS A 115 4.36 -7.38 16.95
CA LYS A 115 5.38 -8.42 17.11
C LYS A 115 4.77 -9.75 16.68
N GLY A 116 5.46 -10.44 15.79
CA GLY A 116 4.97 -11.68 15.22
C GLY A 116 4.70 -12.74 16.27
N GLY A 117 3.70 -13.53 16.01
CA GLY A 117 3.40 -14.69 16.85
C GLY A 117 4.40 -15.82 16.63
N LEU A 118 4.19 -16.90 17.37
CA LEU A 118 5.07 -18.06 17.35
C LEU A 118 5.19 -18.75 15.99
N SER A 119 4.29 -18.42 15.06
CA SER A 119 4.25 -19.08 13.74
C SER A 119 5.15 -18.43 12.69
N GLY A 120 5.90 -17.37 13.04
CA GLY A 120 6.74 -16.67 12.07
C GLY A 120 5.96 -15.87 11.02
N ALA A 121 4.68 -15.68 11.24
CA ALA A 121 3.85 -14.92 10.31
C ALA A 121 4.12 -13.42 10.44
N ASP A 122 4.06 -12.70 9.33
CA ASP A 122 4.06 -11.25 9.35
C ASP A 122 2.70 -10.75 9.83
N VAL A 123 2.69 -9.95 10.87
CA VAL A 123 1.47 -9.42 11.47
C VAL A 123 1.56 -7.90 11.50
N TYR A 124 0.55 -7.22 11.00
CA TYR A 124 0.45 -5.78 11.12
C TYR A 124 -1.01 -5.37 11.36
N ARG A 125 -1.17 -4.20 11.95
CA ARG A 125 -2.48 -3.68 12.33
C ARG A 125 -2.80 -2.42 11.53
N ASP A 126 -4.04 -2.34 11.07
CA ASP A 126 -4.59 -1.17 10.39
C ASP A 126 -5.92 -0.83 11.09
N GLY A 127 -5.89 0.16 11.98
CA GLY A 127 -7.05 0.50 12.78
C GLY A 127 -7.52 -0.65 13.64
N ASN A 128 -8.74 -1.11 13.42
CA ASN A 128 -9.33 -2.24 14.17
C ASN A 128 -9.20 -3.58 13.43
N ILE A 129 -8.34 -3.64 12.39
CA ILE A 129 -8.14 -4.85 11.61
C ILE A 129 -6.69 -5.31 11.78
N VAL A 130 -6.50 -6.57 12.07
CA VAL A 130 -5.19 -7.20 12.12
C VAL A 130 -5.02 -8.08 10.89
N HIS A 131 -3.94 -7.86 10.17
CA HIS A 131 -3.58 -8.64 8.98
C HIS A 131 -2.46 -9.60 9.37
N LYS A 132 -2.67 -10.86 9.09
CA LYS A 132 -1.69 -11.92 9.37
C LYS A 132 -1.40 -12.66 8.07
N THR A 133 -0.13 -12.75 7.72
CA THR A 133 0.33 -13.43 6.52
C THR A 133 1.17 -14.63 6.91
N ALA A 134 0.82 -15.79 6.41
CA ALA A 134 1.53 -17.03 6.72
C ALA A 134 1.35 -18.04 5.58
N ASP A 135 2.31 -18.95 5.46
CA ASP A 135 2.26 -19.96 4.41
C ASP A 135 1.14 -20.97 4.63
N ASN A 136 0.66 -21.13 5.86
CA ASN A 136 -0.38 -22.08 6.20
C ASN A 136 -1.75 -21.43 6.45
N THR A 137 -2.04 -20.35 5.72
CA THR A 137 -3.27 -19.58 5.87
C THR A 137 -4.55 -20.43 5.91
N PRO A 138 -4.75 -21.44 5.02
CA PRO A 138 -5.98 -22.23 5.09
C PRO A 138 -6.19 -22.94 6.43
N SER A 139 -5.13 -23.47 7.02
CA SER A 139 -5.23 -24.13 8.34
C SER A 139 -5.55 -23.12 9.44
N VAL A 140 -4.95 -21.93 9.36
CA VAL A 140 -5.19 -20.87 10.35
C VAL A 140 -6.65 -20.38 10.22
N VAL A 141 -7.17 -20.22 9.02
CA VAL A 141 -8.57 -19.82 8.81
C VAL A 141 -9.51 -20.87 9.40
N LYS A 142 -9.23 -22.14 9.18
CA LYS A 142 -10.05 -23.23 9.72
C LYS A 142 -10.07 -23.18 11.25
N TRP A 143 -8.90 -22.95 11.86
CA TRP A 143 -8.81 -22.84 13.31
C TRP A 143 -9.68 -21.70 13.85
N TYR A 144 -9.58 -20.51 13.25
CA TYR A 144 -10.38 -19.36 13.68
C TYR A 144 -11.89 -19.62 13.53
N LYS A 145 -12.30 -20.24 12.43
CA LYS A 145 -13.72 -20.56 12.20
C LYS A 145 -14.25 -21.55 13.24
N ILE A 146 -13.45 -22.55 13.60
CA ILE A 146 -13.81 -23.51 14.64
C ILE A 146 -13.89 -22.82 16.00
N SER A 147 -12.89 -21.99 16.34
CA SER A 147 -12.83 -21.32 17.63
C SER A 147 -13.97 -20.32 17.83
N GLN A 148 -14.49 -19.73 16.75
CA GLN A 148 -15.64 -18.82 16.84
C GLN A 148 -16.94 -19.51 17.25
N SER A 149 -17.02 -20.84 17.10
CA SER A 149 -18.18 -21.60 17.54
C SER A 149 -18.10 -22.01 18.99
N SER A 150 -17.00 -21.68 19.68
CA SER A 150 -16.78 -21.99 21.10
C SER A 150 -17.01 -20.74 21.96
N SER A 151 -16.91 -20.91 23.28
CA SER A 151 -17.01 -19.79 24.23
C SER A 151 -15.72 -18.96 24.30
N LEU A 152 -14.68 -19.34 23.58
CA LEU A 152 -13.42 -18.60 23.58
C LEU A 152 -13.56 -17.28 22.82
N LYS A 153 -12.97 -16.23 23.38
CA LYS A 153 -12.95 -14.91 22.72
C LYS A 153 -11.83 -14.89 21.69
N THR A 154 -12.19 -15.08 20.42
CA THR A 154 -11.23 -15.09 19.32
C THR A 154 -11.61 -14.02 18.28
N PRO A 155 -10.61 -13.45 17.59
CA PRO A 155 -10.91 -12.48 16.53
C PRO A 155 -11.73 -13.11 15.41
N LYS A 156 -12.66 -12.34 14.88
CA LYS A 156 -13.42 -12.77 13.70
C LYS A 156 -12.55 -12.64 12.47
N VAL A 157 -12.66 -13.62 11.58
CA VAL A 157 -12.02 -13.55 10.25
C VAL A 157 -12.88 -12.64 9.39
N LEU A 158 -12.30 -11.52 8.97
CA LEU A 158 -13.00 -10.52 8.16
C LEU A 158 -12.79 -10.76 6.67
N LYS A 159 -11.58 -11.17 6.28
CA LYS A 159 -11.24 -11.34 4.88
C LYS A 159 -10.04 -12.30 4.76
N VAL A 160 -10.02 -13.05 3.67
CA VAL A 160 -8.87 -13.90 3.32
C VAL A 160 -8.51 -13.61 1.86
N VAL A 161 -7.27 -13.19 1.63
CA VAL A 161 -6.75 -12.94 0.28
C VAL A 161 -5.37 -13.57 0.18
N ALA A 162 -5.20 -14.53 -0.72
CA ALA A 162 -3.95 -15.26 -0.89
C ALA A 162 -3.50 -15.84 0.46
N ASN A 163 -2.34 -15.44 0.94
CA ASN A 163 -1.77 -15.92 2.20
C ASN A 163 -2.03 -14.96 3.38
N THR A 164 -2.92 -13.98 3.19
CA THR A 164 -3.19 -12.98 4.22
C THR A 164 -4.60 -13.14 4.76
N ILE A 165 -4.72 -13.17 6.08
CA ILE A 165 -5.99 -13.17 6.81
C ILE A 165 -6.16 -11.81 7.46
N SER A 166 -7.33 -11.21 7.28
CA SER A 166 -7.70 -9.99 8.00
C SER A 166 -8.61 -10.37 9.15
N LEU A 167 -8.24 -9.99 10.35
CA LEU A 167 -8.91 -10.35 11.59
C LEU A 167 -9.37 -9.09 12.32
N GLU A 168 -10.47 -9.22 13.04
CA GLU A 168 -10.90 -8.17 13.97
C GLU A 168 -9.86 -7.99 15.07
N TYR A 169 -9.48 -6.74 15.35
CA TYR A 169 -8.57 -6.46 16.47
C TYR A 169 -9.33 -6.54 17.79
N ILE A 170 -8.81 -7.31 18.71
CA ILE A 170 -9.34 -7.40 20.07
C ILE A 170 -8.32 -6.80 21.02
N ASP A 171 -8.70 -5.72 21.69
CA ASP A 171 -7.85 -5.09 22.70
C ASP A 171 -7.99 -5.91 23.99
N ASN A 172 -6.91 -6.51 24.44
CA ASN A 172 -6.88 -7.32 25.65
C ASN A 172 -6.53 -6.48 26.88
N ASN A 173 -6.46 -5.17 26.77
CA ASN A 173 -6.21 -4.29 27.91
C ASN A 173 -7.49 -3.95 28.71
N UNK A 174 -8.18 -4.71 28.45
CA UNK A 174 -9.32 -4.51 29.08
C UNK A 174 -9.48 -5.00 30.25
#